data_e291339ac89f75b86798c44de62a89db
#
_entry.id   e291339ac89f75b86798c44de62a89db
#
_cell.length_a   1.000
_cell.length_b   1.000
_cell.length_c   1.000
_cell.angle_alpha   90.00
_cell.angle_beta   90.00
_cell.angle_gamma   90.00
#
_symmetry.space_group_name_H-M   'P 1'
#
loop_
_entity.id
_entity.type
_entity.pdbx_description
1 polymer ?
#
loop_
_entity_poly.entity_id
_entity_poly.type
_entity_poly.pdbx_seq_one_letter_code
_entity_poly.pdbx_strand_id
1 'polypeptide(L)'
;MPNNKIIIFTLLISLFSTIVSADTITIDNLSDLNGNWHLRAMDGKEVRKARAILDVHAEQMVVNGFDGCNSIYGVLTAHNKTTFSATLTSTRMACRQSIHRYVSKRFHETIQEGFTITEGKRYGIEGITIKSKKHDLFFKKMGD
;
A
#
# COMPACT_ATOMS: atom_id res chain seq x y z
N MET A 1 51.19 49.58 3.74
CA MET A 1 49.72 49.41 3.54
C MET A 1 49.45 47.90 3.60
N PRO A 2 48.74 47.43 4.58
CA PRO A 2 48.41 46.01 4.64
C PRO A 2 47.23 45.68 3.72
N ASN A 3 47.46 44.78 2.78
CA ASN A 3 46.41 44.23 1.92
C ASN A 3 45.59 43.19 2.72
N ASN A 4 44.41 43.62 3.16
CA ASN A 4 43.44 42.68 3.71
C ASN A 4 42.76 41.91 2.54
N LYS A 5 43.25 40.72 2.26
CA LYS A 5 42.50 39.75 1.44
C LYS A 5 41.45 39.10 2.29
N ILE A 6 40.22 39.55 2.14
CA ILE A 6 39.04 38.86 2.71
C ILE A 6 38.84 37.58 1.90
N ILE A 7 39.12 36.44 2.52
CA ILE A 7 38.81 35.12 1.95
C ILE A 7 37.36 34.84 2.35
N ILE A 8 36.46 34.97 1.38
CA ILE A 8 35.06 34.54 1.55
C ILE A 8 35.03 33.04 1.37
N PHE A 9 34.88 32.34 2.49
CA PHE A 9 34.61 30.90 2.50
C PHE A 9 33.14 30.70 2.18
N THR A 10 32.81 30.44 0.92
CA THR A 10 31.46 30.01 0.51
C THR A 10 31.28 28.55 0.94
N LEU A 11 30.55 28.38 2.05
CA LEU A 11 30.12 27.08 2.54
C LEU A 11 29.02 26.55 1.59
N LEU A 12 29.38 25.69 0.67
CA LEU A 12 28.42 24.94 -0.17
C LEU A 12 27.77 23.89 0.74
N ILE A 13 26.62 24.22 1.27
CA ILE A 13 25.74 23.23 1.91
C ILE A 13 25.07 22.45 0.78
N SER A 14 25.64 21.30 0.43
CA SER A 14 24.98 20.33 -0.43
C SER A 14 23.84 19.68 0.35
N LEU A 15 22.62 20.10 0.07
CA LEU A 15 21.41 19.39 0.51
C LEU A 15 21.39 18.04 -0.23
N PHE A 16 21.84 17.01 0.47
CA PHE A 16 21.55 15.63 0.06
C PHE A 16 20.07 15.37 0.30
N SER A 17 19.25 15.59 -0.71
CA SER A 17 17.88 15.06 -0.74
C SER A 17 17.99 13.55 -0.89
N THR A 18 17.84 12.82 0.22
CA THR A 18 17.66 11.38 0.17
C THR A 18 16.33 11.10 -0.49
N ILE A 19 16.37 10.72 -1.75
CA ILE A 19 15.19 10.22 -2.46
C ILE A 19 14.91 8.85 -1.85
N VAL A 20 13.87 8.76 -1.00
CA VAL A 20 13.33 7.48 -0.57
C VAL A 20 12.57 6.91 -1.77
N SER A 21 13.22 6.01 -2.51
CA SER A 21 12.59 5.28 -3.60
C SER A 21 11.66 4.24 -3.01
N ALA A 22 10.36 4.31 -3.37
CA ALA A 22 9.44 3.21 -3.12
C ALA A 22 9.70 2.11 -4.18
N ASP A 23 9.90 0.87 -3.72
CA ASP A 23 10.14 -0.26 -4.63
C ASP A 23 8.82 -0.79 -5.18
N THR A 24 8.74 -0.85 -6.51
CA THR A 24 7.57 -1.41 -7.19
C THR A 24 7.60 -2.93 -7.14
N ILE A 25 6.52 -3.53 -6.64
CA ILE A 25 6.33 -4.97 -6.64
C ILE A 25 5.95 -5.44 -8.05
N THR A 26 6.64 -6.47 -8.49
CA THR A 26 6.41 -7.13 -9.77
C THR A 26 5.95 -8.57 -9.56
N ILE A 27 5.52 -9.24 -10.63
CA ILE A 27 5.18 -10.66 -10.57
C ILE A 27 6.37 -11.51 -10.09
N ASP A 28 7.60 -11.10 -10.39
CA ASP A 28 8.81 -11.86 -10.05
C ASP A 28 9.15 -11.82 -8.55
N ASN A 29 8.75 -10.75 -7.84
CA ASN A 29 8.97 -10.61 -6.40
C ASN A 29 7.67 -10.54 -5.59
N LEU A 30 6.55 -10.99 -6.16
CA LEU A 30 5.26 -10.99 -5.47
C LEU A 30 5.28 -11.80 -4.16
N SER A 31 6.14 -12.81 -4.07
CA SER A 31 6.33 -13.61 -2.85
C SER A 31 6.82 -12.82 -1.64
N ASP A 32 7.43 -11.66 -1.84
CA ASP A 32 7.84 -10.76 -0.76
C ASP A 32 6.62 -10.23 0.01
N LEU A 33 5.44 -10.29 -0.61
CA LEU A 33 4.18 -9.87 0.00
C LEU A 33 3.46 -10.97 0.77
N ASN A 34 3.97 -12.20 0.81
CA ASN A 34 3.31 -13.29 1.55
C ASN A 34 3.08 -12.88 3.00
N GLY A 35 1.87 -13.14 3.48
CA GLY A 35 1.44 -12.86 4.84
C GLY A 35 0.31 -11.85 4.96
N ASN A 36 0.08 -11.42 6.19
CA ASN A 36 -1.05 -10.58 6.57
C ASN A 36 -0.68 -9.10 6.58
N TRP A 37 -1.50 -8.31 5.93
CA TRP A 37 -1.36 -6.86 5.82
C TRP A 37 -2.61 -6.16 6.36
N HIS A 38 -2.43 -5.24 7.29
CA HIS A 38 -3.51 -4.47 7.89
C HIS A 38 -3.64 -3.10 7.26
N LEU A 39 -4.83 -2.79 6.78
CA LEU A 39 -5.15 -1.48 6.21
C LEU A 39 -5.05 -0.39 7.29
N ARG A 40 -4.27 0.64 7.01
CA ARG A 40 -4.03 1.79 7.89
C ARG A 40 -4.68 3.06 7.39
N ALA A 41 -4.52 3.33 6.11
CA ALA A 41 -5.06 4.52 5.48
C ALA A 41 -5.67 4.20 4.11
N MET A 42 -6.70 4.91 3.74
CA MET A 42 -7.39 4.82 2.47
C MET A 42 -7.72 6.22 1.98
N ASP A 43 -7.19 6.57 0.81
CA ASP A 43 -7.35 7.90 0.21
C ASP A 43 -6.96 9.04 1.18
N GLY A 44 -5.86 8.85 1.90
CA GLY A 44 -5.33 9.79 2.89
C GLY A 44 -6.04 9.81 4.24
N LYS A 45 -7.08 9.00 4.41
CA LYS A 45 -7.87 8.90 5.66
C LYS A 45 -7.45 7.70 6.49
N GLU A 46 -7.29 7.89 7.79
CA GLU A 46 -7.04 6.80 8.73
C GLU A 46 -8.28 5.91 8.87
N VAL A 47 -8.14 4.59 8.64
CA VAL A 47 -9.26 3.64 8.59
C VAL A 47 -9.02 2.36 9.39
N ARG A 48 -8.12 2.36 10.36
CA ARG A 48 -7.81 1.17 11.18
C ARG A 48 -9.01 0.54 11.87
N LYS A 49 -9.99 1.36 12.24
CA LYS A 49 -11.22 0.89 12.91
C LYS A 49 -12.02 -0.11 12.07
N ALA A 50 -11.90 -0.05 10.75
CA ALA A 50 -12.56 -1.02 9.88
C ALA A 50 -11.96 -2.42 9.97
N ARG A 51 -10.72 -2.55 10.46
CA ARG A 51 -10.00 -3.83 10.63
C ARG A 51 -9.84 -4.63 9.34
N ALA A 52 -9.73 -3.94 8.20
CA ALA A 52 -9.52 -4.62 6.93
C ALA A 52 -8.13 -5.26 6.87
N ILE A 53 -8.08 -6.46 6.34
CA ILE A 53 -6.89 -7.31 6.26
C ILE A 53 -6.80 -7.87 4.85
N LEU A 54 -5.58 -7.87 4.31
CA LEU A 54 -5.24 -8.58 3.10
C LEU A 54 -4.20 -9.64 3.43
N ASP A 55 -4.48 -10.89 3.10
CA ASP A 55 -3.58 -12.03 3.26
C ASP A 55 -3.17 -12.53 1.87
N VAL A 56 -1.87 -12.47 1.59
CA VAL A 56 -1.32 -12.77 0.26
C VAL A 56 -0.64 -14.13 0.27
N HIS A 57 -1.00 -14.95 -0.71
CA HIS A 57 -0.42 -16.27 -1.00
C HIS A 57 0.07 -16.26 -2.45
N ALA A 58 1.27 -15.73 -2.66
CA ALA A 58 1.81 -15.46 -3.99
C ALA A 58 1.99 -16.71 -4.85
N GLU A 59 2.42 -17.83 -4.25
CA GLU A 59 2.65 -19.08 -4.98
C GLU A 59 1.37 -19.67 -5.59
N GLN A 60 0.23 -19.44 -4.93
CA GLN A 60 -1.08 -19.86 -5.44
C GLN A 60 -1.77 -18.75 -6.23
N MET A 61 -1.20 -17.56 -6.31
CA MET A 61 -1.85 -16.37 -6.87
C MET A 61 -3.23 -16.12 -6.23
N VAL A 62 -3.29 -16.16 -4.90
CA VAL A 62 -4.52 -16.06 -4.13
C VAL A 62 -4.39 -14.97 -3.07
N VAL A 63 -5.47 -14.26 -2.85
CA VAL A 63 -5.65 -13.35 -1.72
C VAL A 63 -6.88 -13.74 -0.92
N ASN A 64 -6.72 -13.72 0.39
CA ASN A 64 -7.82 -13.84 1.35
C ASN A 64 -7.86 -12.58 2.21
N GLY A 65 -8.82 -12.48 3.07
CA GLY A 65 -8.82 -11.48 4.10
C GLY A 65 -10.20 -11.05 4.55
N PHE A 66 -10.24 -9.82 5.01
CA PHE A 66 -11.44 -9.17 5.51
C PHE A 66 -11.47 -7.72 4.97
N ASP A 67 -12.54 -7.36 4.29
CA ASP A 67 -12.63 -6.08 3.58
C ASP A 67 -13.11 -4.91 4.45
N GLY A 68 -13.22 -5.14 5.76
CA GLY A 68 -13.84 -4.20 6.71
C GLY A 68 -15.30 -4.54 7.01
N CYS A 69 -15.93 -5.42 6.24
CA CYS A 69 -17.30 -5.85 6.41
C CYS A 69 -17.43 -7.38 6.29
N ASN A 70 -16.82 -7.95 5.28
CA ASN A 70 -16.95 -9.36 4.94
C ASN A 70 -15.60 -10.05 4.77
N SER A 71 -15.58 -11.36 4.99
CA SER A 71 -14.46 -12.19 4.58
C SER A 71 -14.43 -12.27 3.06
N ILE A 72 -13.22 -12.19 2.50
CA ILE A 72 -12.98 -12.18 1.06
C ILE A 72 -12.03 -13.28 0.65
N TYR A 73 -12.19 -13.72 -0.59
CA TYR A 73 -11.29 -14.62 -1.29
C TYR A 73 -11.20 -14.18 -2.75
N GLY A 74 -10.03 -14.24 -3.33
CA GLY A 74 -9.85 -13.95 -4.74
C GLY A 74 -8.62 -14.60 -5.34
N VAL A 75 -8.67 -14.80 -6.65
CA VAL A 75 -7.53 -15.24 -7.45
C VAL A 75 -6.94 -14.03 -8.14
N LEU A 76 -5.64 -13.82 -7.93
CA LEU A 76 -4.89 -12.74 -8.57
C LEU A 76 -4.67 -13.03 -10.05
N THR A 77 -4.86 -12.00 -10.86
CA THR A 77 -4.50 -11.98 -12.27
C THR A 77 -3.44 -10.91 -12.50
N ALA A 78 -2.31 -11.29 -13.07
CA ALA A 78 -1.30 -10.33 -13.52
C ALA A 78 -1.63 -9.90 -14.95
N HIS A 79 -1.82 -8.60 -15.17
CA HIS A 79 -2.08 -8.03 -16.50
C HIS A 79 -0.78 -7.68 -17.23
N ASN A 80 0.23 -7.36 -16.48
CA ASN A 80 1.62 -7.16 -16.90
C ASN A 80 2.53 -7.37 -15.69
N LYS A 81 3.81 -7.01 -15.78
CA LYS A 81 4.78 -7.23 -14.70
C LYS A 81 4.40 -6.55 -13.38
N THR A 82 3.66 -5.44 -13.41
CA THR A 82 3.42 -4.58 -12.24
C THR A 82 1.95 -4.34 -11.92
N THR A 83 1.03 -4.77 -12.79
CA THR A 83 -0.41 -4.52 -12.62
C THR A 83 -1.16 -5.80 -12.39
N PHE A 84 -1.94 -5.81 -11.33
CA PHE A 84 -2.72 -6.94 -10.85
C PHE A 84 -4.18 -6.57 -10.68
N SER A 85 -5.04 -7.57 -10.69
CA SER A 85 -6.41 -7.48 -10.20
C SER A 85 -6.84 -8.81 -9.61
N ALA A 86 -7.96 -8.83 -8.91
CA ALA A 86 -8.58 -10.07 -8.47
C ALA A 86 -10.10 -9.96 -8.54
N THR A 87 -10.74 -11.03 -8.96
CA THR A 87 -12.17 -11.19 -8.78
C THR A 87 -12.42 -11.69 -7.37
N LEU A 88 -13.07 -10.86 -6.56
CA LEU A 88 -13.34 -11.16 -5.16
C LEU A 88 -14.69 -11.81 -4.98
N THR A 89 -14.72 -12.92 -4.26
CA THR A 89 -15.91 -13.46 -3.63
C THR A 89 -15.95 -13.04 -2.17
N SER A 90 -17.11 -12.80 -1.62
CA SER A 90 -17.25 -12.34 -0.23
C SER A 90 -18.50 -12.91 0.43
N THR A 91 -18.45 -13.00 1.75
CA THR A 91 -19.67 -13.19 2.57
C THR A 91 -20.58 -11.97 2.41
N ARG A 92 -21.85 -12.12 2.82
CA ARG A 92 -22.87 -11.04 2.69
C ARG A 92 -23.39 -10.66 4.08
N MET A 93 -22.51 -10.13 4.91
CA MET A 93 -22.92 -9.61 6.21
C MET A 93 -23.30 -8.13 6.09
N ALA A 94 -24.29 -7.73 6.85
CA ALA A 94 -24.67 -6.33 6.96
C ALA A 94 -23.71 -5.61 7.91
N CYS A 95 -23.09 -4.53 7.44
CA CYS A 95 -22.23 -3.67 8.25
C CYS A 95 -22.97 -2.42 8.67
N ARG A 96 -23.16 -2.26 9.98
CA ARG A 96 -23.94 -1.17 10.56
C ARG A 96 -23.23 0.17 10.58
N GLN A 97 -21.89 0.15 10.87
CA GLN A 97 -21.12 1.37 10.96
C GLN A 97 -20.68 1.85 9.59
N SER A 98 -20.71 3.17 9.40
CA SER A 98 -20.35 3.80 8.12
C SER A 98 -18.91 3.55 7.69
N ILE A 99 -17.97 3.49 8.63
CA ILE A 99 -16.57 3.23 8.33
C ILE A 99 -16.35 1.86 7.68
N HIS A 100 -17.05 0.84 8.12
CA HIS A 100 -16.96 -0.51 7.55
C HIS A 100 -17.49 -0.53 6.11
N ARG A 101 -18.61 0.11 5.84
CA ARG A 101 -19.17 0.22 4.48
C ARG A 101 -18.29 1.05 3.56
N TYR A 102 -17.74 2.15 4.09
CA TYR A 102 -16.84 3.02 3.36
C TYR A 102 -15.60 2.26 2.87
N VAL A 103 -14.97 1.51 3.77
CA VAL A 103 -13.75 0.74 3.47
C VAL A 103 -14.06 -0.44 2.55
N SER A 104 -15.08 -1.23 2.86
CA SER A 104 -15.43 -2.42 2.09
C SER A 104 -15.67 -2.10 0.61
N LYS A 105 -16.47 -1.09 0.32
CA LYS A 105 -16.76 -0.67 -1.06
C LYS A 105 -15.50 -0.32 -1.83
N ARG A 106 -14.65 0.52 -1.28
CA ARG A 106 -13.43 1.01 -1.93
C ARG A 106 -12.34 -0.05 -2.03
N PHE A 107 -12.29 -0.94 -1.06
CA PHE A 107 -11.40 -2.09 -1.08
C PHE A 107 -11.72 -2.99 -2.29
N HIS A 108 -12.99 -3.37 -2.46
CA HIS A 108 -13.44 -4.15 -3.62
C HIS A 108 -13.17 -3.44 -4.95
N GLU A 109 -13.51 -2.16 -5.05
CA GLU A 109 -13.25 -1.36 -6.26
C GLU A 109 -11.77 -1.39 -6.63
N THR A 110 -10.88 -1.18 -5.64
CA THR A 110 -9.42 -1.17 -5.87
C THR A 110 -8.91 -2.51 -6.38
N ILE A 111 -9.28 -3.59 -5.72
CA ILE A 111 -8.77 -4.93 -6.04
C ILE A 111 -9.33 -5.44 -7.38
N GLN A 112 -10.57 -5.14 -7.69
CA GLN A 112 -11.24 -5.62 -8.91
C GLN A 112 -10.89 -4.80 -10.16
N GLU A 113 -10.71 -3.48 -10.02
CA GLU A 113 -10.46 -2.60 -11.16
C GLU A 113 -9.02 -2.68 -11.71
N GLY A 114 -8.10 -3.17 -10.92
CA GLY A 114 -6.68 -3.24 -11.25
C GLY A 114 -5.84 -2.24 -10.46
N PHE A 115 -4.68 -2.71 -10.01
CA PHE A 115 -3.83 -1.97 -9.09
C PHE A 115 -2.35 -2.27 -9.30
N THR A 116 -1.52 -1.37 -8.85
CA THR A 116 -0.08 -1.54 -8.65
C THR A 116 0.24 -1.60 -7.17
N ILE A 117 1.38 -2.18 -6.82
CA ILE A 117 1.84 -2.31 -5.45
C ILE A 117 3.24 -1.72 -5.35
N THR A 118 3.45 -0.86 -4.36
CA THR A 118 4.77 -0.33 -4.02
C THR A 118 5.07 -0.61 -2.56
N GLU A 119 6.30 -0.98 -2.24
CA GLU A 119 6.79 -1.15 -0.89
C GLU A 119 7.53 0.12 -0.46
N GLY A 120 7.28 0.58 0.74
CA GLY A 120 7.96 1.76 1.26
C GLY A 120 7.32 2.33 2.51
N LYS A 121 8.01 3.31 3.09
CA LYS A 121 7.60 3.97 4.33
C LYS A 121 6.62 5.10 4.04
N ARG A 122 5.47 5.05 4.73
CA ARG A 122 4.49 6.15 4.76
C ARG A 122 4.01 6.36 6.20
N TYR A 123 3.71 7.58 6.55
CA TYR A 123 3.24 7.93 7.92
C TYR A 123 4.19 7.42 9.03
N GLY A 124 5.49 7.35 8.74
CA GLY A 124 6.48 6.80 9.67
C GLY A 124 6.46 5.27 9.83
N ILE A 125 5.73 4.54 8.98
CA ILE A 125 5.50 3.09 9.07
C ILE A 125 5.97 2.42 7.77
N GLU A 126 6.73 1.33 7.91
CA GLU A 126 7.04 0.45 6.78
C GLU A 126 5.77 -0.32 6.35
N GLY A 127 5.54 -0.38 5.05
CA GLY A 127 4.36 -1.04 4.54
C GLY A 127 4.29 -1.09 3.02
N ILE A 128 3.10 -1.39 2.51
CA ILE A 128 2.82 -1.39 1.09
C ILE A 128 1.69 -0.43 0.75
N THR A 129 1.78 0.16 -0.42
CA THR A 129 0.71 0.94 -1.03
C THR A 129 0.12 0.17 -2.20
N ILE A 130 -1.17 -0.09 -2.15
CA ILE A 130 -1.94 -0.62 -3.27
C ILE A 130 -2.70 0.55 -3.89
N LYS A 131 -2.43 0.83 -5.15
CA LYS A 131 -2.97 1.99 -5.84
C LYS A 131 -3.69 1.60 -7.12
N SER A 132 -4.95 1.99 -7.23
CA SER A 132 -5.75 1.96 -8.45
C SER A 132 -5.88 3.36 -9.06
N LYS A 133 -6.65 3.50 -10.14
CA LYS A 133 -6.95 4.81 -10.72
C LYS A 133 -7.73 5.73 -9.77
N LYS A 134 -8.56 5.14 -8.89
CA LYS A 134 -9.48 5.87 -8.01
C LYS A 134 -9.03 5.92 -6.56
N HIS A 135 -8.28 4.92 -6.09
CA HIS A 135 -8.01 4.73 -4.67
C HIS A 135 -6.54 4.47 -4.38
N ASP A 136 -6.14 4.87 -3.19
CA ASP A 136 -4.81 4.68 -2.62
C ASP A 136 -4.97 4.04 -1.23
N LEU A 137 -4.50 2.80 -1.09
CA LEU A 137 -4.61 2.01 0.14
C LEU A 137 -3.22 1.73 0.71
N PHE A 138 -2.99 2.14 1.95
CA PHE A 138 -1.75 1.85 2.65
C PHE A 138 -1.94 0.79 3.73
N PHE A 139 -1.13 -0.27 3.67
CA PHE A 139 -1.15 -1.41 4.57
C PHE A 139 0.16 -1.53 5.34
N LYS A 140 0.06 -1.95 6.59
CA LYS A 140 1.20 -2.36 7.42
C LYS A 140 1.24 -3.88 7.52
N LYS A 141 2.42 -4.48 7.37
CA LYS A 141 2.61 -5.90 7.65
C LYS A 141 2.32 -6.18 9.12
N MET A 142 1.53 -7.21 9.39
CA MET A 142 1.34 -7.69 10.75
C MET A 142 2.59 -8.44 11.17
N GLY A 143 3.01 -8.15 12.40
CA GLY A 143 4.30 -8.57 12.91
C GLY A 143 4.52 -10.07 12.94
N ASP A 144 5.78 -10.38 12.98
CA ASP A 144 6.31 -11.69 13.39
C ASP A 144 6.19 -11.81 14.90
#